data_57f3f3a21769753f0196ab8e064c8a73
#
_entry.id   57f3f3a21769753f0196ab8e064c8a73
#
_cell.length_a   1.000
_cell.length_b   1.000
_cell.length_c   1.000
_cell.angle_alpha   90.00
_cell.angle_beta   90.00
_cell.angle_gamma   90.00
#
_symmetry.space_group_name_H-M   'P 1'
#
loop_
_entity.id
_entity.type
_entity.pdbx_description
1 polymer ?
#
loop_
_entity_poly.entity_id
_entity_poly.type
_entity_poly.pdbx_seq_one_letter_code
_entity_poly.pdbx_strand_id
1 'polypeptide(L)'
;MKKLIAVVAASALFLTGCGSSAATNLGAADFQAKSAESGVVILDVRTGGEFMMGHIENAINIDVEGMTFDGDIAKLDKSATYAVYCHSGRRSGIAVGKMKDAGFKNLFNLTNGIQDWQAAGLPLVTN
;
A
#
# COMPACT_ATOMS: atom_id res chain seq x y z
N MET A 1 -43.80 34.61 35.14
CA MET A 1 -43.38 34.25 33.78
C MET A 1 -42.02 33.59 33.87
N LYS A 2 -42.04 32.28 33.82
CA LYS A 2 -40.78 31.51 33.89
C LYS A 2 -40.48 30.99 32.51
N LYS A 3 -39.41 31.49 31.91
CA LYS A 3 -38.90 31.00 30.61
C LYS A 3 -38.07 29.76 30.87
N LEU A 4 -38.56 28.62 30.41
CA LEU A 4 -37.81 27.39 30.37
C LEU A 4 -36.87 27.45 29.17
N ILE A 5 -35.59 27.48 29.45
CA ILE A 5 -34.55 27.32 28.43
C ILE A 5 -34.31 25.82 28.28
N ALA A 6 -34.77 25.25 27.18
CA ALA A 6 -34.45 23.88 26.82
C ALA A 6 -33.01 23.87 26.29
N VAL A 7 -32.11 23.29 27.07
CA VAL A 7 -30.78 22.99 26.62
C VAL A 7 -30.86 21.71 25.79
N VAL A 8 -30.80 21.83 24.46
CA VAL A 8 -30.64 20.71 23.59
C VAL A 8 -29.17 20.31 23.63
N ALA A 9 -28.88 19.26 24.37
CA ALA A 9 -27.57 18.61 24.32
C ALA A 9 -27.48 17.86 22.98
N ALA A 10 -26.80 18.46 22.03
CA ALA A 10 -26.41 17.76 20.80
C ALA A 10 -25.31 16.77 21.17
N SER A 11 -25.71 15.50 21.35
CA SER A 11 -24.76 14.40 21.45
C SER A 11 -24.16 14.19 20.06
N ALA A 12 -23.00 14.78 19.84
CA ALA A 12 -22.19 14.46 18.67
C ALA A 12 -21.69 13.02 18.84
N LEU A 13 -22.34 12.07 18.18
CA LEU A 13 -21.79 10.74 18.01
C LEU A 13 -20.58 10.88 17.09
N PHE A 14 -19.40 10.91 17.71
CA PHE A 14 -18.19 10.65 16.97
C PHE A 14 -18.15 9.15 16.65
N LEU A 15 -18.64 8.79 15.46
CA LEU A 15 -18.33 7.51 14.87
C LEU A 15 -16.84 7.56 14.51
N THR A 16 -16.01 7.23 15.47
CA THR A 16 -14.65 6.81 15.18
C THR A 16 -14.78 5.47 14.47
N GLY A 17 -14.90 5.52 13.14
CA GLY A 17 -14.78 4.32 12.33
C GLY A 17 -13.38 3.78 12.54
N CYS A 18 -13.25 2.76 13.38
CA CYS A 18 -12.09 1.89 13.40
C CYS A 18 -12.06 1.08 12.11
N GLY A 19 -11.90 1.77 10.97
CA GLY A 19 -11.46 1.13 9.77
C GLY A 19 -10.00 0.79 9.94
N SER A 20 -9.68 -0.40 10.44
CA SER A 20 -8.38 -0.97 10.19
C SER A 20 -8.35 -1.27 8.70
N SER A 21 -8.20 -0.23 7.88
CA SER A 21 -8.05 -0.44 6.47
C SER A 21 -6.73 -1.14 6.24
N ALA A 22 -6.80 -2.32 5.64
CA ALA A 22 -5.73 -2.86 4.87
C ALA A 22 -5.23 -1.78 3.89
N ALA A 23 -4.22 -2.07 3.08
CA ALA A 23 -3.72 -1.15 2.09
C ALA A 23 -4.85 -0.52 1.26
N THR A 24 -4.66 0.73 0.90
CA THR A 24 -5.50 1.40 -0.09
C THR A 24 -5.17 0.86 -1.47
N ASN A 25 -6.17 0.37 -2.17
CA ASN A 25 -6.02 -0.11 -3.54
C ASN A 25 -6.07 1.06 -4.52
N LEU A 26 -5.09 1.13 -5.41
CA LEU A 26 -4.95 2.17 -6.42
C LEU A 26 -4.89 1.57 -7.82
N GLY A 27 -5.47 2.24 -8.79
CA GLY A 27 -5.20 1.99 -10.21
C GLY A 27 -3.82 2.52 -10.63
N ALA A 28 -3.39 2.23 -11.86
CA ALA A 28 -2.04 2.55 -12.31
C ALA A 28 -1.69 4.04 -12.23
N ALA A 29 -2.58 4.93 -12.65
CA ALA A 29 -2.33 6.37 -12.63
C ALA A 29 -2.15 6.91 -11.20
N ASP A 30 -3.02 6.52 -10.28
CA ASP A 30 -2.96 6.93 -8.88
C ASP A 30 -1.77 6.29 -8.17
N PHE A 31 -1.44 5.05 -8.51
CA PHE A 31 -0.25 4.37 -7.98
C PHE A 31 1.02 5.08 -8.45
N GLN A 32 1.09 5.47 -9.71
CA GLN A 32 2.22 6.27 -10.23
C GLN A 32 2.38 7.59 -9.46
N ALA A 33 1.29 8.32 -9.27
CA ALA A 33 1.31 9.57 -8.53
C ALA A 33 1.76 9.36 -7.07
N LYS A 34 1.25 8.33 -6.41
CA LYS A 34 1.66 7.97 -5.05
C LYS A 34 3.13 7.60 -4.98
N SER A 35 3.61 6.81 -5.91
CA SER A 35 5.00 6.35 -5.98
C SER A 35 6.00 7.49 -6.19
N ALA A 36 5.57 8.58 -6.81
CA ALA A 36 6.39 9.76 -7.07
C ALA A 36 6.47 10.72 -5.87
N GLU A 37 5.64 10.53 -4.85
CA GLU A 37 5.69 11.37 -3.65
C GLU A 37 6.98 11.15 -2.87
N SER A 38 7.49 12.23 -2.27
CA SER A 38 8.72 12.18 -1.47
C SER A 38 8.57 11.19 -0.31
N GLY A 39 9.58 10.34 -0.13
CA GLY A 39 9.64 9.38 0.97
C GLY A 39 8.82 8.10 0.77
N VAL A 40 8.07 7.96 -0.33
CA VAL A 40 7.37 6.71 -0.64
C VAL A 40 8.34 5.67 -1.17
N VAL A 41 8.31 4.49 -0.60
CA VAL A 41 9.10 3.33 -1.01
C VAL A 41 8.25 2.44 -1.92
N ILE A 42 8.74 2.15 -3.12
CA ILE A 42 8.09 1.22 -4.04
C ILE A 42 8.60 -0.18 -3.75
N LEU A 43 7.69 -1.11 -3.48
CA LEU A 43 8.02 -2.49 -3.11
C LEU A 43 7.46 -3.47 -4.14
N ASP A 44 8.34 -4.12 -4.87
CA ASP A 44 8.03 -5.22 -5.78
C ASP A 44 8.12 -6.53 -5.02
N VAL A 45 6.99 -7.22 -4.87
CA VAL A 45 6.93 -8.47 -4.09
C VAL A 45 6.89 -9.72 -4.97
N ARG A 46 7.28 -9.57 -6.24
CA ARG A 46 7.45 -10.69 -7.16
C ARG A 46 8.78 -11.41 -6.90
N THR A 47 8.99 -12.49 -7.63
CA THR A 47 10.29 -13.18 -7.60
C THR A 47 11.42 -12.28 -8.13
N GLY A 48 12.65 -12.61 -7.75
CA GLY A 48 13.83 -11.91 -8.27
C GLY A 48 13.98 -12.01 -9.77
N GLY A 49 13.61 -13.15 -10.35
CA GLY A 49 13.64 -13.34 -11.81
C GLY A 49 12.65 -12.43 -12.54
N GLU A 50 11.43 -12.31 -12.04
CA GLU A 50 10.45 -11.38 -12.59
C GLU A 50 10.93 -9.93 -12.49
N PHE A 51 11.48 -9.55 -11.35
CA PHE A 51 12.04 -8.21 -11.12
C PHE A 51 13.14 -7.86 -12.12
N MET A 52 14.06 -8.78 -12.36
CA MET A 52 15.16 -8.59 -13.31
C MET A 52 14.69 -8.42 -14.75
N MET A 53 13.54 -8.98 -15.11
CA MET A 53 12.98 -8.87 -16.46
C MET A 53 12.30 -7.53 -16.72
N GLY A 54 12.02 -6.78 -15.69
CA GLY A 54 11.43 -5.45 -15.76
C GLY A 54 10.68 -5.12 -14.48
N HIS A 55 10.90 -3.93 -13.95
CA HIS A 55 10.26 -3.45 -12.72
C HIS A 55 10.04 -1.94 -12.78
N ILE A 56 9.21 -1.42 -11.89
CA ILE A 56 9.01 0.02 -11.74
C ILE A 56 10.31 0.64 -11.21
N GLU A 57 10.72 1.73 -11.82
CA GLU A 57 11.95 2.44 -11.44
C GLU A 57 11.96 2.74 -9.94
N ASN A 58 13.11 2.57 -9.31
CA ASN A 58 13.36 2.72 -7.87
C ASN A 58 12.69 1.66 -6.97
N ALA A 59 12.03 0.65 -7.52
CA ALA A 59 11.44 -0.40 -6.70
C ALA A 59 12.51 -1.24 -6.00
N ILE A 60 12.22 -1.60 -4.76
CA ILE A 60 12.96 -2.62 -4.00
C ILE A 60 12.26 -3.95 -4.19
N ASN A 61 13.00 -5.02 -4.37
CA ASN A 61 12.44 -6.36 -4.54
C ASN A 61 12.54 -7.17 -3.25
N ILE A 62 11.40 -7.61 -2.74
CA ILE A 62 11.32 -8.60 -1.65
C ILE A 62 10.22 -9.60 -2.02
N ASP A 63 10.60 -10.82 -2.38
CA ASP A 63 9.68 -11.86 -2.80
C ASP A 63 8.77 -12.31 -1.64
N VAL A 64 7.46 -12.09 -1.77
CA VAL A 64 6.49 -12.47 -0.73
C VAL A 64 6.37 -13.98 -0.55
N GLU A 65 6.69 -14.75 -1.57
CA GLU A 65 6.69 -16.22 -1.52
C GLU A 65 8.06 -16.79 -1.08
N GLY A 66 9.05 -15.93 -0.93
CA GLY A 66 10.37 -16.30 -0.43
C GLY A 66 10.38 -16.58 1.07
N MET A 67 11.33 -17.39 1.50
CA MET A 67 11.44 -17.81 2.91
C MET A 67 11.87 -16.67 3.85
N THR A 68 12.41 -15.58 3.31
CA THR A 68 12.98 -14.48 4.10
C THR A 68 12.09 -13.26 4.19
N PHE A 69 10.89 -13.30 3.61
CA PHE A 69 10.01 -12.13 3.51
C PHE A 69 9.75 -11.47 4.87
N ASP A 70 9.34 -12.25 5.86
CA ASP A 70 9.02 -11.71 7.19
C ASP A 70 10.24 -11.07 7.86
N GLY A 71 11.42 -11.69 7.72
CA GLY A 71 12.68 -11.14 8.22
C GLY A 71 13.12 -9.88 7.48
N ASP A 72 12.89 -9.83 6.18
CA ASP A 72 13.27 -8.68 5.35
C ASP A 72 12.39 -7.47 5.63
N ILE A 73 11.08 -7.65 5.73
CA ILE A 73 10.19 -6.53 6.09
C ILE A 73 10.41 -6.04 7.52
N ALA A 74 10.86 -6.91 8.42
CA ALA A 74 11.18 -6.50 9.80
C ALA A 74 12.29 -5.45 9.87
N LYS A 75 13.14 -5.36 8.85
CA LYS A 75 14.23 -4.37 8.74
C LYS A 75 13.76 -3.03 8.16
N LEU A 76 12.54 -2.96 7.64
CA LEU A 76 12.00 -1.76 7.02
C LEU A 76 11.41 -0.81 8.08
N ASP A 77 11.41 0.48 7.76
CA ASP A 77 10.77 1.49 8.60
C ASP A 77 9.24 1.36 8.50
N LYS A 78 8.61 0.97 9.60
CA LYS A 78 7.16 0.75 9.66
C LYS A 78 6.34 2.03 9.60
N SER A 79 6.96 3.18 9.83
CA SER A 79 6.30 4.49 9.74
C SER A 79 6.34 5.08 8.33
N ALA A 80 7.18 4.55 7.45
CA ALA A 80 7.25 4.99 6.06
C ALA A 80 6.01 4.55 5.26
N THR A 81 5.82 5.17 4.11
CA THR A 81 4.75 4.83 3.16
C THR A 81 5.30 3.89 2.09
N TYR A 82 4.57 2.83 1.82
CA TYR A 82 4.94 1.81 0.84
C TYR A 82 3.89 1.70 -0.26
N ALA A 83 4.35 1.75 -1.50
CA ALA A 83 3.57 1.44 -2.69
C ALA A 83 3.96 0.03 -3.16
N VAL A 84 3.09 -0.93 -2.94
CA VAL A 84 3.36 -2.37 -3.11
C VAL A 84 2.71 -2.90 -4.37
N TYR A 85 3.43 -3.67 -5.15
CA TYR A 85 2.86 -4.30 -6.34
C TYR A 85 3.44 -5.70 -6.60
N CYS A 86 2.67 -6.48 -7.34
CA CYS A 86 3.12 -7.75 -7.90
C CYS A 86 2.75 -7.83 -9.39
N HIS A 87 2.55 -9.02 -9.92
CA HIS A 87 2.16 -9.19 -11.33
C HIS A 87 0.67 -8.86 -11.57
N SER A 88 -0.23 -9.41 -10.76
CA SER A 88 -1.69 -9.36 -10.97
C SER A 88 -2.50 -8.84 -9.78
N GLY A 89 -1.86 -8.52 -8.67
CA GLY A 89 -2.50 -8.05 -7.43
C GLY A 89 -2.70 -9.11 -6.34
N ARG A 90 -2.60 -10.40 -6.65
CA ARG A 90 -2.80 -11.48 -5.66
C ARG A 90 -1.68 -11.53 -4.60
N ARG A 91 -0.43 -11.58 -5.05
CA ARG A 91 0.73 -11.65 -4.13
C ARG A 91 0.92 -10.36 -3.34
N SER A 92 0.70 -9.21 -3.96
CA SER A 92 0.77 -7.93 -3.27
C SER A 92 -0.33 -7.79 -2.22
N GLY A 93 -1.52 -8.33 -2.45
CA GLY A 93 -2.58 -8.42 -1.44
C GLY A 93 -2.12 -9.22 -0.22
N ILE A 94 -1.44 -10.35 -0.41
CA ILE A 94 -0.86 -11.15 0.66
C ILE A 94 0.23 -10.36 1.39
N ALA A 95 1.12 -9.70 0.64
CA ALA A 95 2.22 -8.92 1.19
C ALA A 95 1.73 -7.78 2.10
N VAL A 96 0.74 -7.00 1.64
CA VAL A 96 0.20 -5.89 2.45
C VAL A 96 -0.52 -6.40 3.70
N GLY A 97 -1.18 -7.56 3.63
CA GLY A 97 -1.75 -8.21 4.81
C GLY A 97 -0.68 -8.56 5.85
N LYS A 98 0.41 -9.17 5.43
CA LYS A 98 1.55 -9.49 6.30
C LYS A 98 2.21 -8.23 6.87
N MET A 99 2.40 -7.21 6.05
CA MET A 99 2.98 -5.94 6.49
C MET A 99 2.08 -5.23 7.49
N LYS A 100 0.77 -5.23 7.28
CA LYS A 100 -0.19 -4.70 8.25
C LYS A 100 -0.08 -5.42 9.59
N ASP A 101 -0.07 -6.73 9.58
CA ASP A 101 0.08 -7.54 10.80
C ASP A 101 1.41 -7.28 11.51
N ALA A 102 2.45 -6.93 10.77
CA ALA A 102 3.75 -6.56 11.30
C ALA A 102 3.83 -5.11 11.83
N GLY A 103 2.76 -4.33 11.71
CA GLY A 103 2.66 -2.96 12.25
C GLY A 103 2.87 -1.83 11.24
N PHE A 104 2.94 -2.13 9.95
CA PHE A 104 2.98 -1.10 8.90
C PHE A 104 1.61 -0.44 8.76
N LYS A 105 1.57 0.88 8.64
CA LYS A 105 0.31 1.65 8.68
C LYS A 105 -0.02 2.35 7.35
N ASN A 106 0.98 2.64 6.53
CA ASN A 106 0.84 3.46 5.33
C ASN A 106 1.13 2.60 4.10
N LEU A 107 0.13 1.81 3.70
CA LEU A 107 0.26 0.82 2.63
C LEU A 107 -0.68 1.16 1.47
N PHE A 108 -0.15 1.11 0.26
CA PHE A 108 -0.89 1.26 -1.00
C PHE A 108 -0.59 0.05 -1.89
N ASN A 109 -1.61 -0.44 -2.56
CA ASN A 109 -1.51 -1.62 -3.42
C ASN A 109 -1.95 -1.28 -4.84
N LEU A 110 -1.17 -1.70 -5.82
CA LEU A 110 -1.56 -1.62 -7.23
C LEU A 110 -2.52 -2.76 -7.55
N THR A 111 -3.78 -2.44 -7.81
CA THR A 111 -4.92 -3.38 -7.84
C THR A 111 -4.69 -4.60 -8.73
N ASN A 112 -4.31 -4.41 -9.99
CA ASN A 112 -4.04 -5.50 -10.93
C ASN A 112 -2.56 -5.64 -11.24
N GLY A 113 -1.70 -5.08 -10.41
CA GLY A 113 -0.28 -5.22 -10.49
C GLY A 113 0.34 -4.60 -11.74
N ILE A 114 1.50 -5.13 -12.10
CA ILE A 114 2.28 -4.62 -13.24
C ILE A 114 1.54 -4.74 -14.58
N GLN A 115 0.54 -5.60 -14.68
CA GLN A 115 -0.32 -5.71 -15.86
C GLN A 115 -1.03 -4.39 -16.16
N ASP A 116 -1.64 -3.76 -15.14
CA ASP A 116 -2.30 -2.46 -15.30
C ASP A 116 -1.30 -1.34 -15.56
N TRP A 117 -0.13 -1.39 -14.92
CA TRP A 117 0.94 -0.44 -15.17
C TRP A 117 1.35 -0.44 -16.64
N GLN A 118 1.60 -1.62 -17.20
CA GLN A 118 1.96 -1.78 -18.60
C GLN A 118 0.80 -1.40 -19.54
N ALA A 119 -0.44 -1.79 -19.20
CA ALA A 119 -1.62 -1.45 -20.00
C ALA A 119 -1.85 0.07 -20.06
N ALA A 120 -1.45 0.81 -19.02
CA ALA A 120 -1.49 2.27 -18.99
C ALA A 120 -0.34 2.93 -19.77
N GLY A 121 0.55 2.15 -20.38
CA GLY A 121 1.70 2.65 -21.14
C GLY A 121 2.84 3.18 -20.27
N LEU A 122 2.88 2.81 -18.98
CA LEU A 122 3.90 3.29 -18.06
C LEU A 122 5.19 2.46 -18.17
N PRO A 123 6.36 3.08 -17.97
CA PRO A 123 7.64 2.43 -18.27
C PRO A 123 8.08 1.45 -17.20
N LEU A 124 8.86 0.44 -17.63
CA LEU A 124 9.61 -0.45 -16.77
C LEU A 124 11.10 -0.30 -17.07
N VAL A 125 11.91 -0.58 -16.06
CA VAL A 125 13.37 -0.60 -16.15
C VAL A 125 13.92 -1.97 -15.79
N THR A 126 15.15 -2.26 -16.19
CA THR A 126 15.83 -3.54 -15.95
C THR A 126 17.12 -3.43 -15.14
N ASN A 127 17.44 -2.23 -14.68
CA ASN A 127 18.67 -1.96 -13.90
C ASN A 127 18.53 -2.30 -12.42
#